data_b0a884a272641a033342cc4edbfebaae
#
_entry.id   b0a884a272641a033342cc4edbfebaae
#
_cell.length_a   1.000
_cell.length_b   1.000
_cell.length_c   1.000
_cell.angle_alpha   90.00
_cell.angle_beta   90.00
_cell.angle_gamma   90.00
#
_symmetry.space_group_name_H-M   'P 1'
#
loop_
_entity.id
_entity.type
_entity.pdbx_description
1 polymer ?
#
loop_
_entity_poly.entity_id
_entity_poly.type
_entity_poly.pdbx_seq_one_letter_code
_entity_poly.pdbx_strand_id
1 'polypeptide(L)'
;MAKNHEPKPENLVLQEKYIAYSYYKQQIQVASEELSTLSMTKHALGFAKETLESMGSMKGSADVIVPIGAQVFAKAKLADVKDVLVNIGGGVIVKKDVPAAIKSIEAEEKEVDNISAQLAAKLKDFSEKMGEAEAELEQYSAKLKGKEK
;
A
#
# COMPACT_ATOMS: atom_id res chain seq x y z
N MET A 1 -4.00 -30.26 -40.00
CA MET A 1 -3.98 -31.12 -38.79
C MET A 1 -4.79 -30.46 -37.68
N ALA A 2 -6.05 -30.88 -37.52
CA ALA A 2 -6.91 -30.43 -36.45
C ALA A 2 -6.40 -31.04 -35.14
N LYS A 3 -5.98 -30.21 -34.19
CA LYS A 3 -5.70 -30.64 -32.80
C LYS A 3 -7.01 -31.09 -32.19
N ASN A 4 -7.19 -32.39 -32.04
CA ASN A 4 -8.23 -32.98 -31.20
C ASN A 4 -8.06 -32.41 -29.78
N HIS A 5 -8.92 -31.48 -29.41
CA HIS A 5 -9.07 -31.01 -28.04
C HIS A 5 -10.04 -32.00 -27.39
N GLU A 6 -9.49 -33.08 -26.80
CA GLU A 6 -10.27 -33.93 -25.91
C GLU A 6 -10.83 -33.05 -24.79
N PRO A 7 -12.15 -33.10 -24.48
CA PRO A 7 -12.70 -32.31 -23.40
C PRO A 7 -12.04 -32.74 -22.08
N LYS A 8 -11.39 -31.79 -21.41
CA LYS A 8 -10.82 -32.03 -20.08
C LYS A 8 -11.88 -32.61 -19.16
N PRO A 9 -11.58 -33.61 -18.33
CA PRO A 9 -12.53 -34.13 -17.36
C PRO A 9 -13.06 -32.99 -16.48
N GLU A 10 -14.36 -32.96 -16.26
CA GLU A 10 -15.09 -31.87 -15.56
C GLU A 10 -14.47 -31.55 -14.18
N ASN A 11 -13.97 -32.56 -13.48
CA ASN A 11 -13.28 -32.39 -12.19
C ASN A 11 -11.97 -31.59 -12.31
N LEU A 12 -11.22 -31.74 -13.41
CA LEU A 12 -10.00 -30.97 -13.65
C LEU A 12 -10.33 -29.51 -13.91
N VAL A 13 -11.40 -29.23 -14.66
CA VAL A 13 -11.84 -27.85 -14.91
C VAL A 13 -12.26 -27.17 -13.62
N LEU A 14 -13.03 -27.85 -12.78
CA LEU A 14 -13.44 -27.34 -11.45
C LEU A 14 -12.23 -27.03 -10.57
N GLN A 15 -11.24 -27.90 -10.56
CA GLN A 15 -10.01 -27.72 -9.81
C GLN A 15 -9.19 -26.51 -10.31
N GLU A 16 -9.03 -26.36 -11.63
CA GLU A 16 -8.36 -25.20 -12.24
C GLU A 16 -9.05 -23.88 -11.85
N LYS A 17 -10.38 -23.83 -11.87
CA LYS A 17 -11.15 -22.65 -11.49
C LYS A 17 -11.04 -22.32 -10.00
N TYR A 18 -11.05 -23.33 -9.15
CA TYR A 18 -10.84 -23.13 -7.71
C TYR A 18 -9.43 -22.60 -7.39
N ILE A 19 -8.41 -23.08 -8.09
CA ILE A 19 -7.05 -22.57 -7.96
C ILE A 19 -6.99 -21.10 -8.40
N ALA A 20 -7.62 -20.75 -9.53
CA ALA A 20 -7.67 -19.36 -10.00
C ALA A 20 -8.40 -18.45 -9.00
N TYR A 21 -9.56 -18.85 -8.49
CA TYR A 21 -10.28 -18.12 -7.45
C TYR A 21 -9.43 -17.89 -6.21
N SER A 22 -8.80 -18.95 -5.70
CA SER A 22 -7.94 -18.89 -4.51
C SER A 22 -6.73 -17.98 -4.73
N TYR A 23 -6.14 -18.02 -5.91
CA TYR A 23 -5.05 -17.14 -6.31
C TYR A 23 -5.46 -15.66 -6.29
N TYR A 24 -6.56 -15.31 -6.96
CA TYR A 24 -7.03 -13.92 -6.98
C TYR A 24 -7.43 -13.43 -5.59
N LYS A 25 -8.08 -14.27 -4.79
CA LYS A 25 -8.41 -13.95 -3.40
C LYS A 25 -7.16 -13.60 -2.58
N GLN A 26 -6.11 -14.37 -2.73
CA GLN A 26 -4.82 -14.10 -2.07
C GLN A 26 -4.18 -12.80 -2.58
N GLN A 27 -4.19 -12.56 -3.90
CA GLN A 27 -3.65 -11.33 -4.48
C GLN A 27 -4.40 -10.09 -4.00
N ILE A 28 -5.72 -10.15 -3.86
CA ILE A 28 -6.56 -9.08 -3.32
C ILE A 28 -6.16 -8.78 -1.87
N GLN A 29 -5.96 -9.80 -1.05
CA GLN A 29 -5.55 -9.62 0.34
C GLN A 29 -4.20 -8.91 0.43
N VAL A 30 -3.19 -9.41 -0.29
CA VAL A 30 -1.85 -8.82 -0.32
C VAL A 30 -1.90 -7.36 -0.80
N ALA A 31 -2.60 -7.09 -1.90
CA ALA A 31 -2.72 -5.74 -2.43
C ALA A 31 -3.44 -4.79 -1.46
N SER A 32 -4.44 -5.28 -0.72
CA SER A 32 -5.15 -4.48 0.28
C SER A 32 -4.28 -4.14 1.49
N GLU A 33 -3.46 -5.07 1.95
CA GLU A 33 -2.50 -4.87 3.04
C GLU A 33 -1.42 -3.85 2.63
N GLU A 34 -0.93 -3.95 1.40
CA GLU A 34 0.04 -3.01 0.85
C GLU A 34 -0.55 -1.59 0.70
N LEU A 35 -1.79 -1.46 0.20
CA LEU A 35 -2.51 -0.17 0.16
C LEU A 35 -2.68 0.45 1.55
N SER A 36 -2.98 -0.36 2.56
CA SER A 36 -3.07 0.10 3.94
C SER A 36 -1.73 0.65 4.44
N THR A 37 -0.63 -0.04 4.13
CA THR A 37 0.72 0.40 4.49
C THR A 37 1.09 1.72 3.79
N LEU A 38 0.80 1.84 2.49
CA LEU A 38 1.02 3.07 1.73
C LEU A 38 0.20 4.24 2.28
N SER A 39 -1.05 3.98 2.71
CA SER A 39 -1.89 4.99 3.36
C SER A 39 -1.26 5.50 4.66
N MET A 40 -0.76 4.60 5.51
CA MET A 40 -0.05 5.01 6.74
C MET A 40 1.22 5.80 6.43
N THR A 41 1.99 5.40 5.43
CA THR A 41 3.17 6.14 4.96
C THR A 41 2.79 7.55 4.50
N LYS A 42 1.73 7.69 3.72
CA LYS A 42 1.23 8.99 3.26
C LYS A 42 0.84 9.90 4.43
N HIS A 43 0.14 9.36 5.43
CA HIS A 43 -0.19 10.11 6.65
C HIS A 43 1.06 10.58 7.40
N ALA A 44 2.06 9.72 7.52
CA ALA A 44 3.32 10.09 8.18
C ALA A 44 4.07 11.19 7.43
N LEU A 45 4.11 11.12 6.09
CA LEU A 45 4.71 12.16 5.25
C LEU A 45 3.97 13.49 5.39
N GLY A 46 2.63 13.48 5.33
CA GLY A 46 1.80 14.68 5.52
C GLY A 46 2.03 15.33 6.89
N PHE A 47 2.07 14.53 7.96
CA PHE A 47 2.38 15.03 9.30
C PHE A 47 3.78 15.65 9.40
N ALA A 48 4.78 15.02 8.78
CA ALA A 48 6.14 15.54 8.74
C ALA A 48 6.22 16.87 7.99
N LYS A 49 5.50 16.98 6.84
CA LYS A 49 5.40 18.20 6.06
C LYS A 49 4.78 19.35 6.87
N GLU A 50 3.61 19.15 7.48
CA GLU A 50 2.96 20.15 8.32
C GLU A 50 3.86 20.60 9.47
N THR A 51 4.58 19.67 10.07
CA THR A 51 5.53 19.97 11.14
C THR A 51 6.67 20.87 10.64
N LEU A 52 7.27 20.54 9.48
CA LEU A 52 8.32 21.34 8.88
C LEU A 52 7.85 22.74 8.46
N GLU A 53 6.64 22.86 7.92
CA GLU A 53 6.03 24.16 7.58
C GLU A 53 5.82 25.02 8.83
N SER A 54 5.34 24.40 9.92
CA SER A 54 5.18 25.07 11.22
C SER A 54 6.51 25.52 11.79
N MET A 55 7.54 24.67 11.73
CA MET A 55 8.90 24.99 12.17
C MET A 55 9.51 26.11 11.34
N GLY A 56 9.34 26.09 10.03
CA GLY A 56 9.85 27.12 9.12
C GLY A 56 9.19 28.49 9.30
N SER A 57 7.97 28.55 9.80
CA SER A 57 7.24 29.78 10.09
C SER A 57 7.47 30.36 11.50
N MET A 58 8.10 29.57 12.39
CA MET A 58 8.39 30.00 13.76
C MET A 58 9.35 31.19 13.80
N LYS A 59 9.01 32.18 14.63
CA LYS A 59 9.91 33.28 14.98
C LYS A 59 10.41 33.10 16.43
N GLY A 60 11.72 32.92 16.58
CA GLY A 60 12.32 32.76 17.89
C GLY A 60 12.40 31.29 18.35
N SER A 61 12.16 31.03 19.63
CA SER A 61 12.23 29.67 20.19
C SER A 61 10.86 29.21 20.67
N ALA A 62 10.56 27.90 20.51
CA ALA A 62 9.37 27.27 21.06
C ALA A 62 9.75 26.21 22.11
N ASP A 63 8.92 26.08 23.14
CA ASP A 63 9.02 24.97 24.07
C ASP A 63 8.38 23.73 23.43
N VAL A 64 9.14 22.65 23.40
CA VAL A 64 8.72 21.36 22.81
C VAL A 64 8.85 20.25 23.82
N ILE A 65 8.08 19.20 23.63
CA ILE A 65 8.15 17.97 24.42
C ILE A 65 8.75 16.89 23.52
N VAL A 66 9.87 16.33 23.94
CA VAL A 66 10.61 15.30 23.20
C VAL A 66 10.46 13.97 23.89
N PRO A 67 9.98 12.91 23.23
CA PRO A 67 9.95 11.57 23.79
C PRO A 67 11.37 11.02 23.87
N ILE A 68 11.76 10.54 25.07
CA ILE A 68 13.07 9.93 25.34
C ILE A 68 13.00 8.41 25.50
N GLY A 69 11.81 7.83 25.38
CA GLY A 69 11.56 6.39 25.49
C GLY A 69 10.70 6.02 26.70
N ALA A 70 10.15 4.81 26.71
CA ALA A 70 9.36 4.26 27.83
C ALA A 70 8.28 5.21 28.39
N GLN A 71 7.59 5.96 27.52
CA GLN A 71 6.55 6.96 27.87
C GLN A 71 7.10 8.16 28.70
N VAL A 72 8.41 8.34 28.76
CA VAL A 72 9.04 9.49 29.41
C VAL A 72 9.32 10.57 28.38
N PHE A 73 9.05 11.83 28.76
CA PHE A 73 9.19 13.00 27.90
C PHE A 73 10.08 14.04 28.58
N ALA A 74 10.90 14.71 27.80
CA ALA A 74 11.71 15.83 28.24
C ALA A 74 11.19 17.15 27.64
N LYS A 75 11.26 18.22 28.43
CA LYS A 75 11.05 19.57 27.91
C LYS A 75 12.34 20.03 27.23
N ALA A 76 12.21 20.57 26.03
CA ALA A 76 13.33 21.15 25.29
C ALA A 76 12.91 22.49 24.66
N LYS A 77 13.87 23.31 24.31
CA LYS A 77 13.63 24.50 23.50
C LYS A 77 14.12 24.27 22.09
N LEU A 78 13.21 24.41 21.16
CA LEU A 78 13.53 24.42 19.74
C LEU A 78 13.89 25.86 19.36
N ALA A 79 15.13 26.10 19.00
CA ALA A 79 15.58 27.39 18.47
C ALA A 79 15.20 27.48 16.98
N ASP A 80 15.49 28.64 16.37
CA ASP A 80 15.30 28.90 14.94
C ASP A 80 15.84 27.75 14.08
N VAL A 81 14.93 26.98 13.44
CA VAL A 81 15.27 25.77 12.69
C VAL A 81 15.50 26.12 11.24
N LYS A 82 16.76 26.18 10.84
CA LYS A 82 17.15 26.40 9.44
C LYS A 82 17.34 25.10 8.67
N ASP A 83 17.84 24.09 9.37
CA ASP A 83 18.22 22.81 8.79
C ASP A 83 17.61 21.65 9.58
N VAL A 84 17.31 20.58 8.87
CA VAL A 84 16.83 19.31 9.43
C VAL A 84 17.63 18.13 8.89
N LEU A 85 17.59 17.03 9.60
CA LEU A 85 18.21 15.78 9.18
C LEU A 85 17.17 14.90 8.51
N VAL A 86 17.41 14.53 7.25
CA VAL A 86 16.50 13.70 6.46
C VAL A 86 17.19 12.37 6.17
N ASN A 87 16.52 11.27 6.50
CA ASN A 87 16.96 9.94 6.10
C ASN A 87 16.53 9.72 4.63
N ILE A 88 17.50 9.48 3.75
CA ILE A 88 17.29 9.29 2.31
C ILE A 88 17.32 7.81 1.89
N GLY A 89 17.27 6.88 2.85
CA GLY A 89 17.34 5.45 2.63
C GLY A 89 18.71 4.85 2.92
N GLY A 90 18.77 3.54 3.04
CA GLY A 90 20.02 2.81 3.32
C GLY A 90 20.75 3.21 4.59
N GLY A 91 20.08 3.86 5.55
CA GLY A 91 20.70 4.38 6.78
C GLY A 91 21.49 5.69 6.58
N VAL A 92 21.41 6.30 5.39
CA VAL A 92 22.10 7.56 5.09
C VAL A 92 21.25 8.75 5.53
N ILE A 93 21.79 9.58 6.39
CA ILE A 93 21.16 10.80 6.88
C ILE A 93 21.88 12.00 6.27
N VAL A 94 21.11 12.90 5.66
CA VAL A 94 21.64 14.13 5.08
C VAL A 94 21.01 15.35 5.74
N LYS A 95 21.81 16.39 5.88
CA LYS A 95 21.36 17.69 6.34
C LYS A 95 20.74 18.46 5.15
N LYS A 96 19.51 18.94 5.31
CA LYS A 96 18.82 19.77 4.32
C LYS A 96 18.24 21.00 5.01
N ASP A 97 18.12 22.10 4.27
CA ASP A 97 17.27 23.20 4.73
C ASP A 97 15.79 22.80 4.73
N VAL A 98 14.98 23.50 5.50
CA VAL A 98 13.54 23.19 5.65
C VAL A 98 12.81 23.17 4.30
N PRO A 99 12.98 24.16 3.37
CA PRO A 99 12.34 24.12 2.06
C PRO A 99 12.76 22.91 1.21
N ALA A 100 14.04 22.52 1.24
CA ALA A 100 14.52 21.36 0.50
C ALA A 100 14.00 20.04 1.10
N ALA A 101 13.84 19.97 2.43
CA ALA A 101 13.24 18.85 3.10
C ALA A 101 11.75 18.70 2.72
N ILE A 102 10.98 19.77 2.71
CA ILE A 102 9.57 19.79 2.27
C ILE A 102 9.45 19.28 0.83
N LYS A 103 10.27 19.79 -0.09
CA LYS A 103 10.27 19.31 -1.48
C LYS A 103 10.58 17.83 -1.61
N SER A 104 11.45 17.29 -0.74
CA SER A 104 11.75 15.87 -0.72
C SER A 104 10.54 15.04 -0.28
N ILE A 105 9.83 15.49 0.76
CA ILE A 105 8.59 14.86 1.22
C ILE A 105 7.51 14.90 0.14
N GLU A 106 7.33 16.04 -0.53
CA GLU A 106 6.36 16.17 -1.63
C GLU A 106 6.67 15.24 -2.81
N ALA A 107 7.93 15.01 -3.10
CA ALA A 107 8.34 14.06 -4.13
C ALA A 107 8.00 12.62 -3.71
N GLU A 108 8.22 12.27 -2.44
CA GLU A 108 7.90 10.96 -1.88
C GLU A 108 6.38 10.75 -1.79
N GLU A 109 5.59 11.76 -1.41
CA GLU A 109 4.12 11.72 -1.43
C GLU A 109 3.59 11.39 -2.84
N LYS A 110 4.14 12.03 -3.87
CA LYS A 110 3.76 11.75 -5.28
C LYS A 110 4.07 10.32 -5.69
N GLU A 111 5.21 9.79 -5.26
CA GLU A 111 5.58 8.41 -5.55
C GLU A 111 4.64 7.42 -4.84
N VAL A 112 4.31 7.67 -3.57
CA VAL A 112 3.32 6.89 -2.82
C VAL A 112 1.95 6.94 -3.51
N ASP A 113 1.52 8.10 -3.99
CA ASP A 113 0.25 8.24 -4.72
C ASP A 113 0.26 7.46 -6.05
N ASN A 114 1.36 7.49 -6.81
CA ASN A 114 1.51 6.74 -8.04
C ASN A 114 1.44 5.23 -7.80
N ILE A 115 2.16 4.73 -6.79
CA ILE A 115 2.15 3.31 -6.44
C ILE A 115 0.76 2.89 -5.97
N SER A 116 0.11 3.71 -5.13
CA SER A 116 -1.25 3.46 -4.64
C SER A 116 -2.27 3.38 -5.77
N ALA A 117 -2.19 4.27 -6.76
CA ALA A 117 -3.07 4.24 -7.93
C ALA A 117 -2.87 2.98 -8.79
N GLN A 118 -1.62 2.57 -9.02
CA GLN A 118 -1.31 1.33 -9.75
C GLN A 118 -1.82 0.09 -9.01
N LEU A 119 -1.65 0.07 -7.69
CA LEU A 119 -2.08 -1.05 -6.87
C LEU A 119 -3.61 -1.13 -6.78
N ALA A 120 -4.30 0.01 -6.68
CA ALA A 120 -5.76 0.08 -6.73
C ALA A 120 -6.32 -0.43 -8.07
N ALA A 121 -5.66 -0.11 -9.19
CA ALA A 121 -6.03 -0.63 -10.50
C ALA A 121 -5.86 -2.16 -10.59
N LYS A 122 -4.75 -2.70 -10.06
CA LYS A 122 -4.53 -4.15 -9.97
C LYS A 122 -5.56 -4.83 -9.08
N LEU A 123 -5.90 -4.22 -7.94
CA LEU A 123 -6.90 -4.76 -7.02
C LEU A 123 -8.27 -4.86 -7.69
N LYS A 124 -8.65 -3.86 -8.48
CA LYS A 124 -9.88 -3.89 -9.29
C LYS A 124 -9.85 -5.04 -10.30
N ASP A 125 -8.77 -5.19 -11.07
CA ASP A 125 -8.61 -6.28 -12.05
C ASP A 125 -8.68 -7.66 -11.38
N PHE A 126 -8.02 -7.85 -10.24
CA PHE A 126 -8.10 -9.11 -9.48
C PHE A 126 -9.50 -9.37 -8.94
N SER A 127 -10.22 -8.33 -8.50
CA SER A 127 -11.59 -8.48 -8.01
C SER A 127 -12.55 -8.89 -9.12
N GLU A 128 -12.41 -8.32 -10.31
CA GLU A 128 -13.19 -8.69 -11.49
C GLU A 128 -12.91 -10.15 -11.88
N LYS A 129 -11.65 -10.54 -11.99
CA LYS A 129 -11.24 -11.93 -12.31
C LYS A 129 -11.66 -12.95 -11.25
N MET A 130 -11.63 -12.55 -9.97
CA MET A 130 -12.13 -13.41 -8.88
C MET A 130 -13.63 -13.63 -9.01
N GLY A 131 -14.41 -12.58 -9.32
CA GLY A 131 -15.84 -12.69 -9.54
C GLY A 131 -16.20 -13.57 -10.75
N GLU A 132 -15.43 -13.48 -11.85
CA GLU A 132 -15.58 -14.37 -13.01
C GLU A 132 -15.31 -15.84 -12.63
N ALA A 133 -14.22 -16.09 -11.92
CA ALA A 133 -13.85 -17.43 -11.46
C ALA A 133 -14.90 -18.01 -10.50
N GLU A 134 -15.47 -17.20 -9.62
CA GLU A 134 -16.54 -17.59 -8.70
C GLU A 134 -17.82 -17.98 -9.45
N ALA A 135 -18.26 -17.15 -10.40
CA ALA A 135 -19.43 -17.43 -11.24
C ALA A 135 -19.27 -18.74 -12.06
N GLU A 136 -18.08 -18.97 -12.60
CA GLU A 136 -17.76 -20.21 -13.30
C GLU A 136 -17.77 -21.43 -12.36
N LEU A 137 -17.22 -21.30 -11.15
CA LEU A 137 -17.28 -22.36 -10.13
C LEU A 137 -18.71 -22.75 -9.78
N GLU A 138 -19.59 -21.75 -9.59
CA GLU A 138 -21.00 -21.99 -9.30
C GLU A 138 -21.70 -22.74 -10.44
N GLN A 139 -21.47 -22.30 -11.71
CA GLN A 139 -22.05 -22.96 -12.88
C GLN A 139 -21.60 -24.41 -13.04
N TYR A 140 -20.30 -24.68 -12.84
CA TYR A 140 -19.77 -26.06 -12.92
C TYR A 140 -20.27 -26.93 -11.77
N SER A 141 -20.33 -26.40 -10.56
CA SER A 141 -20.89 -27.12 -9.39
C SER A 141 -22.36 -27.47 -9.59
N ALA A 142 -23.17 -26.57 -10.14
CA ALA A 142 -24.56 -26.81 -10.45
C ALA A 142 -24.75 -27.91 -11.53
N LYS A 143 -23.90 -27.92 -12.57
CA LYS A 143 -23.91 -28.95 -13.62
C LYS A 143 -23.58 -30.35 -13.07
N LEU A 144 -22.61 -30.45 -12.17
CA LEU A 144 -22.25 -31.72 -11.54
C LEU A 144 -23.38 -32.27 -10.68
N LYS A 145 -24.01 -31.44 -9.84
CA LYS A 145 -25.16 -31.83 -9.02
C LYS A 145 -26.40 -32.24 -9.85
N GLY A 146 -26.58 -31.68 -11.06
CA GLY A 146 -27.66 -32.02 -11.96
C GLY A 146 -27.48 -33.35 -12.71
N LYS A 147 -26.22 -33.88 -12.77
CA LYS A 147 -25.92 -35.18 -13.43
C LYS A 147 -26.01 -36.38 -12.49
N GLU A 148 -26.05 -36.14 -11.16
CA GLU A 148 -26.17 -37.20 -10.12
C GLU A 148 -27.66 -37.57 -9.82
N LYS A 149 -28.62 -36.99 -10.53
CA LYS A 149 -30.03 -37.36 -10.49
C LYS A 149 -30.41 -38.05 -11.78
#